data_a200d9ac4ae4cbeafbc31148246be2b7
#
_entry.id   a200d9ac4ae4cbeafbc31148246be2b7
#
_cell.length_a   1.000
_cell.length_b   1.000
_cell.length_c   1.000
_cell.angle_alpha   90.00
_cell.angle_beta   90.00
_cell.angle_gamma   90.00
#
_symmetry.space_group_name_H-M   'P 1'
#
loop_
_entity.id
_entity.type
_entity.pdbx_description
1 polymer ?
#
loop_
_entity_poly.entity_id
_entity_poly.type
_entity_poly.pdbx_seq_one_letter_code
_entity_poly.pdbx_strand_id
1 'polypeptide(L)'
;MLMHSVRCWQYASAFAVIDGLRPDREALYVACLLHDIALGAEQNPVAGCFAVIGAGRAEEFVRRHEGDDRTAQIVHETVARHMDVETPMGSEAALLHDAAHLDVSGRRIRDLDPHCVDVIESSYTREGFAADFASRMKIESRRRPQSTAATLWRSGMYPAMKANPLERRVISSK
;
A
#
# COMPACT_ATOMS: atom_id res chain seq x y z
N MET A 1 -5.45 9.11 -3.40
CA MET A 1 -5.16 7.63 -3.34
C MET A 1 -4.54 7.09 -4.63
N LEU A 2 -5.06 7.35 -5.86
CA LEU A 2 -4.50 6.76 -7.10
C LEU A 2 -2.98 6.95 -7.25
N MET A 3 -2.45 8.16 -7.02
CA MET A 3 -1.00 8.39 -7.11
C MET A 3 -0.22 7.57 -6.08
N HIS A 4 -0.75 7.35 -4.88
CA HIS A 4 -0.19 6.42 -3.89
C HIS A 4 -0.07 5.00 -4.45
N SER A 5 -1.14 4.48 -5.01
CA SER A 5 -1.16 3.14 -5.61
C SER A 5 -0.12 2.98 -6.72
N VAL A 6 0.01 4.00 -7.58
CA VAL A 6 1.02 3.97 -8.65
C VAL A 6 2.44 4.08 -8.07
N ARG A 7 2.69 4.91 -7.05
CA ARG A 7 4.00 4.95 -6.37
C ARG A 7 4.33 3.62 -5.71
N CYS A 8 3.35 2.95 -5.08
CA CYS A 8 3.55 1.61 -4.53
C CYS A 8 4.02 0.61 -5.60
N TRP A 9 3.45 0.64 -6.80
CA TRP A 9 3.93 -0.18 -7.92
C TRP A 9 5.38 0.14 -8.30
N GLN A 10 5.75 1.42 -8.39
CA GLN A 10 7.11 1.82 -8.73
C GLN A 10 8.11 1.38 -7.65
N TYR A 11 7.79 1.61 -6.38
CA TYR A 11 8.64 1.19 -5.26
C TYR A 11 8.73 -0.34 -5.13
N ALA A 12 7.62 -1.07 -5.31
CA ALA A 12 7.62 -2.53 -5.32
C ALA A 12 8.51 -3.08 -6.44
N SER A 13 8.47 -2.46 -7.62
CA SER A 13 9.33 -2.84 -8.75
C SER A 13 10.82 -2.59 -8.45
N ALA A 14 11.15 -1.49 -7.78
CA ALA A 14 12.53 -1.21 -7.35
C ALA A 14 13.00 -2.20 -6.27
N PHE A 15 12.16 -2.50 -5.27
CA PHE A 15 12.47 -3.50 -4.25
C PHE A 15 12.64 -4.90 -4.84
N ALA A 16 11.85 -5.27 -5.86
CA ALA A 16 12.02 -6.57 -6.53
C ALA A 16 13.44 -6.74 -7.09
N VAL A 17 14.01 -5.67 -7.64
CA VAL A 17 15.40 -5.67 -8.13
C VAL A 17 16.41 -5.76 -6.99
N ILE A 18 16.22 -4.95 -5.92
CA ILE A 18 17.13 -4.88 -4.77
C ILE A 18 17.17 -6.21 -4.03
N ASP A 19 15.99 -6.80 -3.80
CA ASP A 19 15.85 -8.04 -3.03
C ASP A 19 16.04 -9.31 -3.89
N GLY A 20 16.28 -9.16 -5.20
CA GLY A 20 16.46 -10.28 -6.13
C GLY A 20 15.20 -11.14 -6.32
N LEU A 21 14.02 -10.58 -6.08
CA LEU A 21 12.74 -11.27 -6.18
C LEU A 21 12.20 -11.22 -7.62
N ARG A 22 11.48 -12.28 -8.00
CA ARG A 22 10.83 -12.40 -9.33
C ARG A 22 9.33 -12.59 -9.17
N PRO A 23 8.59 -11.52 -8.86
CA PRO A 23 7.14 -11.60 -8.68
C PRO A 23 6.42 -11.84 -10.00
N ASP A 24 5.21 -12.34 -9.93
CA ASP A 24 4.23 -12.19 -11.00
C ASP A 24 3.92 -10.70 -11.17
N ARG A 25 4.42 -10.11 -12.27
CA ARG A 25 4.37 -8.65 -12.48
C ARG A 25 2.96 -8.13 -12.67
N GLU A 26 2.10 -8.92 -13.33
CA GLU A 26 0.71 -8.53 -13.55
C GLU A 26 -0.07 -8.57 -12.24
N ALA A 27 0.05 -9.66 -11.50
CA ALA A 27 -0.59 -9.79 -10.18
C ALA A 27 -0.12 -8.69 -9.22
N LEU A 28 1.18 -8.41 -9.15
CA LEU A 28 1.73 -7.36 -8.29
C LEU A 28 1.22 -5.97 -8.72
N TYR A 29 1.15 -5.68 -10.04
CA TYR A 29 0.62 -4.42 -10.55
C TYR A 29 -0.82 -4.21 -10.13
N VAL A 30 -1.68 -5.20 -10.36
CA VAL A 30 -3.11 -5.14 -10.00
C VAL A 30 -3.25 -5.00 -8.48
N ALA A 31 -2.49 -5.77 -7.69
CA ALA A 31 -2.52 -5.67 -6.24
C ALA A 31 -2.13 -4.27 -5.77
N CYS A 32 -1.05 -3.68 -6.32
CA CYS A 32 -0.65 -2.31 -5.98
C CYS A 32 -1.73 -1.27 -6.31
N LEU A 33 -2.44 -1.42 -7.43
CA LEU A 33 -3.49 -0.47 -7.80
C LEU A 33 -4.74 -0.59 -6.92
N LEU A 34 -5.04 -1.78 -6.40
CA LEU A 34 -6.30 -2.07 -5.71
C LEU A 34 -6.17 -2.25 -4.20
N HIS A 35 -4.96 -2.22 -3.61
CA HIS A 35 -4.76 -2.56 -2.20
C HIS A 35 -5.60 -1.72 -1.22
N ASP A 36 -5.82 -0.46 -1.54
CA ASP A 36 -6.58 0.49 -0.72
C ASP A 36 -8.03 0.69 -1.20
N ILE A 37 -8.54 -0.16 -2.11
CA ILE A 37 -9.88 0.02 -2.71
C ILE A 37 -11.00 0.04 -1.68
N ALA A 38 -10.79 -0.56 -0.52
CA ALA A 38 -11.74 -0.61 0.57
C ALA A 38 -11.45 0.39 1.71
N LEU A 39 -10.36 1.17 1.63
CA LEU A 39 -9.98 2.10 2.68
C LEU A 39 -10.95 3.30 2.74
N GLY A 40 -11.61 3.47 3.87
CA GLY A 40 -12.56 4.55 4.11
C GLY A 40 -13.93 4.38 3.43
N ALA A 41 -14.15 3.30 2.68
CA ALA A 41 -15.46 3.02 2.10
C ALA A 41 -16.48 2.64 3.17
N GLU A 42 -17.76 2.96 2.94
CA GLU A 42 -18.84 2.47 3.79
C GLU A 42 -18.94 0.95 3.68
N GLN A 43 -18.79 0.26 4.82
CA GLN A 43 -18.73 -1.19 4.84
C GLN A 43 -19.30 -1.75 6.13
N ASN A 44 -19.74 -3.00 6.06
CA ASN A 44 -20.20 -3.73 7.22
C ASN A 44 -19.12 -3.72 8.32
N PRO A 45 -19.37 -3.15 9.50
CA PRO A 45 -18.39 -3.07 10.59
C PRO A 45 -17.99 -4.45 11.15
N VAL A 46 -18.77 -5.50 10.87
CA VAL A 46 -18.47 -6.89 11.26
C VAL A 46 -17.39 -7.51 10.38
N ALA A 47 -17.18 -6.99 9.16
CA ALA A 47 -16.13 -7.49 8.30
C ALA A 47 -14.76 -6.96 8.77
N GLY A 48 -13.79 -7.82 8.94
CA GLY A 48 -12.43 -7.58 9.45
C GLY A 48 -11.71 -6.28 9.05
N CYS A 49 -10.43 -6.31 8.73
CA CYS A 49 -9.67 -5.16 8.26
C CYS A 49 -10.08 -4.76 6.83
N PHE A 50 -9.98 -3.47 6.48
CA PHE A 50 -10.22 -3.00 5.11
C PHE A 50 -9.35 -3.73 4.08
N ALA A 51 -8.12 -4.13 4.45
CA ALA A 51 -7.23 -4.89 3.58
C ALA A 51 -7.84 -6.23 3.16
N VAL A 52 -8.47 -6.96 4.09
CA VAL A 52 -9.15 -8.23 3.81
C VAL A 52 -10.38 -8.02 2.91
N ILE A 53 -11.14 -6.96 3.17
CA ILE A 53 -12.30 -6.61 2.33
C ILE A 53 -11.84 -6.21 0.93
N GLY A 54 -10.77 -5.40 0.87
CA GLY A 54 -10.14 -4.99 -0.39
C GLY A 54 -9.63 -6.18 -1.19
N ALA A 55 -9.05 -7.17 -0.52
CA ALA A 55 -8.57 -8.40 -1.14
C ALA A 55 -9.68 -9.15 -1.90
N GLY A 56 -10.84 -9.35 -1.26
CA GLY A 56 -11.98 -9.98 -1.94
C GLY A 56 -12.48 -9.20 -3.15
N ARG A 57 -12.47 -7.86 -3.07
CA ARG A 57 -12.86 -7.00 -4.21
C ARG A 57 -11.82 -7.03 -5.34
N ALA A 58 -10.54 -7.06 -5.01
CA ALA A 58 -9.47 -7.14 -5.99
C ALA A 58 -9.47 -8.50 -6.70
N GLU A 59 -9.70 -9.59 -5.97
CA GLU A 59 -9.88 -10.93 -6.53
C GLU A 59 -11.08 -10.98 -7.48
N GLU A 60 -12.23 -10.45 -7.06
CA GLU A 60 -13.42 -10.37 -7.90
C GLU A 60 -13.19 -9.53 -9.16
N PHE A 61 -12.45 -8.43 -9.06
CA PHE A 61 -12.05 -7.62 -10.19
C PHE A 61 -11.25 -8.43 -11.21
N VAL A 62 -10.22 -9.18 -10.77
CA VAL A 62 -9.41 -10.02 -11.67
C VAL A 62 -10.27 -11.04 -12.37
N ARG A 63 -11.13 -11.77 -11.66
CA ARG A 63 -12.02 -12.78 -12.23
C ARG A 63 -13.01 -12.22 -13.24
N ARG A 64 -13.55 -11.03 -12.99
CA ARG A 64 -14.48 -10.36 -13.92
C ARG A 64 -13.81 -9.88 -15.22
N HIS A 65 -12.48 -9.69 -15.20
CA HIS A 65 -11.70 -9.22 -16.33
C HIS A 65 -10.85 -10.34 -16.94
N GLU A 66 -11.37 -11.58 -16.90
CA GLU A 66 -10.80 -12.76 -17.53
C GLU A 66 -9.39 -13.16 -17.04
N GLY A 67 -8.97 -12.64 -15.85
CA GLY A 67 -7.78 -13.11 -15.17
C GLY A 67 -7.94 -14.54 -14.68
N ASP A 68 -6.85 -15.32 -14.70
CA ASP A 68 -6.87 -16.69 -14.24
C ASP A 68 -6.99 -16.81 -12.71
N ASP A 69 -7.37 -17.98 -12.21
CA ASP A 69 -7.55 -18.23 -10.78
C ASP A 69 -6.26 -18.05 -9.98
N ARG A 70 -5.10 -18.33 -10.55
CA ARG A 70 -3.80 -18.16 -9.91
C ARG A 70 -3.51 -16.68 -9.70
N THR A 71 -3.66 -15.86 -10.72
CA THR A 71 -3.51 -14.40 -10.64
C THR A 71 -4.48 -13.81 -9.62
N ALA A 72 -5.75 -14.24 -9.66
CA ALA A 72 -6.76 -13.81 -8.70
C ALA A 72 -6.38 -14.12 -7.24
N GLN A 73 -5.86 -15.33 -6.99
CA GLN A 73 -5.42 -15.74 -5.65
C GLN A 73 -4.18 -14.96 -5.20
N ILE A 74 -3.18 -14.75 -6.06
CA ILE A 74 -1.98 -13.96 -5.73
C ILE A 74 -2.39 -12.52 -5.37
N VAL A 75 -3.27 -11.91 -6.15
CA VAL A 75 -3.78 -10.55 -5.87
C VAL A 75 -4.50 -10.51 -4.53
N HIS A 76 -5.38 -11.49 -4.25
CA HIS A 76 -6.07 -11.59 -2.97
C HIS A 76 -5.08 -11.63 -1.79
N GLU A 77 -4.14 -12.59 -1.81
CA GLU A 77 -3.17 -12.78 -0.73
C GLU A 77 -2.30 -11.53 -0.54
N THR A 78 -1.84 -10.94 -1.64
CA THR A 78 -1.00 -9.73 -1.63
C THR A 78 -1.74 -8.55 -1.00
N VAL A 79 -2.98 -8.30 -1.41
CA VAL A 79 -3.80 -7.21 -0.87
C VAL A 79 -4.19 -7.47 0.59
N ALA A 80 -4.56 -8.72 0.94
CA ALA A 80 -4.97 -9.05 2.32
C ALA A 80 -3.86 -8.78 3.34
N ARG A 81 -2.60 -8.94 2.96
CA ARG A 81 -1.45 -8.92 3.84
C ARG A 81 -0.65 -7.62 3.85
N HIS A 82 -0.97 -6.64 2.99
CA HIS A 82 -0.19 -5.40 2.90
C HIS A 82 -0.17 -4.57 4.20
N MET A 83 -1.13 -4.82 5.11
CA MET A 83 -1.20 -4.19 6.43
C MET A 83 -0.69 -5.08 7.57
N ASP A 84 -0.01 -6.19 7.30
CA ASP A 84 0.60 -7.01 8.34
C ASP A 84 1.64 -6.18 9.13
N VAL A 85 1.83 -6.51 10.41
CA VAL A 85 2.80 -5.82 11.27
C VAL A 85 4.24 -6.11 10.84
N GLU A 86 4.47 -7.35 10.42
CA GLU A 86 5.74 -7.83 9.89
C GLU A 86 5.64 -8.04 8.39
N THR A 87 6.77 -7.93 7.69
CA THR A 87 6.82 -8.20 6.25
C THR A 87 6.36 -9.63 5.98
N PRO A 88 5.30 -9.83 5.18
CA PRO A 88 4.75 -11.15 4.93
C PRO A 88 5.68 -12.03 4.09
N MET A 89 5.49 -13.34 4.18
CA MET A 89 6.11 -14.29 3.27
C MET A 89 5.45 -14.21 1.88
N GLY A 90 6.23 -14.54 0.85
CA GLY A 90 5.79 -14.44 -0.56
C GLY A 90 6.25 -13.14 -1.22
N SER A 91 6.69 -13.25 -2.49
CA SER A 91 7.33 -12.13 -3.19
C SER A 91 6.39 -10.93 -3.38
N GLU A 92 5.17 -11.15 -3.86
CA GLU A 92 4.21 -10.09 -4.16
C GLU A 92 3.74 -9.40 -2.87
N ALA A 93 3.41 -10.20 -1.85
CA ALA A 93 2.95 -9.69 -0.57
C ALA A 93 4.03 -8.87 0.16
N ALA A 94 5.28 -9.36 0.17
CA ALA A 94 6.41 -8.62 0.75
C ALA A 94 6.66 -7.30 0.03
N LEU A 95 6.66 -7.34 -1.31
CA LEU A 95 6.93 -6.17 -2.14
C LEU A 95 5.87 -5.08 -1.98
N LEU A 96 4.58 -5.43 -2.01
CA LEU A 96 3.51 -4.45 -1.78
C LEU A 96 3.55 -3.92 -0.36
N HIS A 97 3.72 -4.79 0.65
CA HIS A 97 3.84 -4.38 2.05
C HIS A 97 4.96 -3.33 2.22
N ASP A 98 6.17 -3.61 1.74
CA ASP A 98 7.29 -2.72 1.91
C ASP A 98 7.14 -1.41 1.11
N ALA A 99 6.57 -1.48 -0.09
CA ALA A 99 6.28 -0.31 -0.91
C ALA A 99 5.23 0.62 -0.28
N ALA A 100 4.15 0.06 0.27
CA ALA A 100 3.12 0.83 0.96
C ALA A 100 3.67 1.46 2.24
N HIS A 101 4.47 0.72 3.02
CA HIS A 101 5.11 1.23 4.23
C HIS A 101 6.18 2.29 3.92
N LEU A 102 6.91 2.16 2.81
CA LEU A 102 7.81 3.22 2.35
C LEU A 102 7.03 4.50 2.05
N ASP A 103 5.99 4.40 1.24
CA ASP A 103 5.24 5.58 0.82
C ASP A 103 4.53 6.25 2.01
N VAL A 104 4.03 5.49 2.98
CA VAL A 104 3.36 6.04 4.16
C VAL A 104 4.36 6.57 5.21
N SER A 105 5.41 5.83 5.55
CA SER A 105 6.25 6.13 6.71
C SER A 105 7.74 6.33 6.40
N GLY A 106 8.17 6.14 5.16
CA GLY A 106 9.58 6.22 4.75
C GLY A 106 10.39 4.96 5.11
N ARG A 107 9.73 3.86 5.50
CA ARG A 107 10.41 2.59 5.79
C ARG A 107 11.21 2.14 4.58
N ARG A 108 12.45 1.68 4.78
CA ARG A 108 13.36 1.22 3.73
C ARG A 108 13.77 2.28 2.68
N ILE A 109 13.44 3.56 2.86
CA ILE A 109 13.80 4.60 1.86
C ILE A 109 15.31 4.67 1.58
N ARG A 110 16.14 4.26 2.54
CA ARG A 110 17.61 4.26 2.42
C ARG A 110 18.15 3.13 1.54
N ASP A 111 17.32 2.13 1.22
CA ASP A 111 17.68 1.01 0.35
C ASP A 111 17.57 1.44 -1.12
N LEU A 112 16.85 2.53 -1.41
CA LEU A 112 16.63 3.04 -2.76
C LEU A 112 17.68 4.08 -3.16
N ASP A 113 18.02 4.07 -4.44
CA ASP A 113 18.78 5.16 -5.05
C ASP A 113 17.97 6.47 -4.93
N PRO A 114 18.56 7.56 -4.39
CA PRO A 114 17.88 8.85 -4.27
C PRO A 114 17.32 9.38 -5.60
N HIS A 115 18.02 9.15 -6.71
CA HIS A 115 17.55 9.55 -8.03
C HIS A 115 16.29 8.77 -8.46
N CYS A 116 16.23 7.47 -8.17
CA CYS A 116 15.02 6.67 -8.41
C CYS A 116 13.82 7.25 -7.64
N VAL A 117 14.02 7.61 -6.37
CA VAL A 117 13.00 8.24 -5.55
C VAL A 117 12.56 9.59 -6.13
N ASP A 118 13.51 10.43 -6.57
CA ASP A 118 13.22 11.75 -7.17
C ASP A 118 12.39 11.62 -8.45
N VAL A 119 12.71 10.66 -9.32
CA VAL A 119 11.96 10.38 -10.55
C VAL A 119 10.52 9.95 -10.23
N ILE A 120 10.34 9.05 -9.27
CA ILE A 120 8.99 8.56 -8.87
C ILE A 120 8.16 9.72 -8.29
N GLU A 121 8.72 10.49 -7.35
CA GLU A 121 7.99 11.57 -6.67
C GLU A 121 7.67 12.74 -7.60
N SER A 122 8.52 13.04 -8.58
CA SER A 122 8.25 14.07 -9.60
C SER A 122 7.17 13.63 -10.59
N SER A 123 7.08 12.35 -10.89
CA SER A 123 6.10 11.80 -11.83
C SER A 123 4.73 11.56 -11.19
N TYR A 124 4.70 11.24 -9.90
CA TYR A 124 3.48 10.86 -9.17
C TYR A 124 3.40 11.63 -7.85
N THR A 125 2.80 12.82 -7.92
CA THR A 125 2.76 13.77 -6.80
C THR A 125 2.15 13.19 -5.51
N ARG A 126 2.73 13.62 -4.38
CA ARG A 126 2.21 13.33 -3.03
C ARG A 126 1.28 14.42 -2.51
N GLU A 127 0.99 15.45 -3.28
CA GLU A 127 0.17 16.57 -2.82
C GLU A 127 -1.17 16.11 -2.24
N GLY A 128 -1.45 16.48 -0.99
CA GLY A 128 -2.65 16.09 -0.26
C GLY A 128 -2.69 14.64 0.24
N PHE A 129 -1.74 13.78 -0.13
CA PHE A 129 -1.76 12.36 0.21
C PHE A 129 -1.80 12.13 1.73
N ALA A 130 -0.88 12.73 2.48
CA ALA A 130 -0.79 12.52 3.92
C ALA A 130 -2.08 12.90 4.66
N ALA A 131 -2.74 13.99 4.25
CA ALA A 131 -4.00 14.43 4.85
C ALA A 131 -5.17 13.48 4.52
N ASP A 132 -5.30 13.08 3.24
CA ASP A 132 -6.36 12.16 2.79
C ASP A 132 -6.19 10.78 3.44
N PHE A 133 -4.99 10.22 3.41
CA PHE A 133 -4.69 8.92 4.01
C PHE A 133 -4.95 8.93 5.54
N ALA A 134 -4.46 9.95 6.25
CA ALA A 134 -4.71 10.08 7.69
C ALA A 134 -6.21 10.16 8.02
N SER A 135 -6.98 10.91 7.23
CA SER A 135 -8.43 11.00 7.39
C SER A 135 -9.11 9.63 7.25
N ARG A 136 -8.76 8.88 6.21
CA ARG A 136 -9.31 7.54 5.95
C ARG A 136 -8.91 6.54 7.03
N MET A 137 -7.65 6.51 7.44
CA MET A 137 -7.15 5.64 8.51
C MET A 137 -7.82 5.96 9.86
N LYS A 138 -8.07 7.23 10.16
CA LYS A 138 -8.81 7.62 11.35
C LYS A 138 -10.26 7.11 11.34
N ILE A 139 -10.92 7.16 10.19
CA ILE A 139 -12.26 6.60 10.01
C ILE A 139 -12.21 5.07 10.19
N GLU A 140 -11.27 4.39 9.52
CA GLU A 140 -11.09 2.95 9.60
C GLU A 140 -10.84 2.49 11.03
N SER A 141 -9.94 3.14 11.76
CA SER A 141 -9.60 2.78 13.14
C SER A 141 -10.77 2.93 14.12
N ARG A 142 -11.70 3.84 13.84
CA ARG A 142 -12.93 4.02 14.64
C ARG A 142 -13.99 2.97 14.29
N ARG A 143 -14.13 2.64 13.01
CA ARG A 143 -15.13 1.67 12.53
C ARG A 143 -14.74 0.24 12.85
N ARG A 144 -13.43 -0.08 12.82
CA ARG A 144 -12.91 -1.44 13.07
C ARG A 144 -11.76 -1.41 14.07
N PRO A 145 -12.08 -1.14 15.36
CA PRO A 145 -11.03 -0.92 16.38
C PRO A 145 -10.16 -2.15 16.67
N GLN A 146 -10.58 -3.34 16.24
CA GLN A 146 -9.84 -4.59 16.38
C GLN A 146 -9.02 -4.96 15.13
N SER A 147 -9.10 -4.18 14.05
CA SER A 147 -8.35 -4.44 12.83
C SER A 147 -6.85 -4.19 12.98
N THR A 148 -6.04 -4.85 12.14
CA THR A 148 -4.59 -4.58 12.03
C THR A 148 -4.34 -3.12 11.71
N ALA A 149 -5.11 -2.54 10.79
CA ALA A 149 -5.04 -1.11 10.45
C ALA A 149 -5.25 -0.20 11.66
N ALA A 150 -6.24 -0.50 12.51
CA ALA A 150 -6.48 0.26 13.74
C ALA A 150 -5.33 0.10 14.76
N THR A 151 -4.74 -1.08 14.83
CA THR A 151 -3.57 -1.35 15.67
C THR A 151 -2.37 -0.52 15.21
N LEU A 152 -2.04 -0.56 13.93
CA LEU A 152 -0.95 0.24 13.35
C LEU A 152 -1.19 1.74 13.53
N TRP A 153 -2.44 2.20 13.34
CA TRP A 153 -2.79 3.61 13.57
C TRP A 153 -2.49 4.04 15.01
N ARG A 154 -2.89 3.25 16.01
CA ARG A 154 -2.65 3.52 17.43
C ARG A 154 -1.18 3.37 17.82
N SER A 155 -0.43 2.49 17.15
CA SER A 155 1.01 2.25 17.41
C SER A 155 1.94 3.30 16.83
N GLY A 156 1.42 4.42 16.31
CA GLY A 156 2.25 5.54 15.91
C GLY A 156 2.38 5.75 14.40
N MET A 157 1.50 5.18 13.58
CA MET A 157 1.51 5.40 12.13
C MET A 157 1.42 6.88 11.77
N TYR A 158 0.56 7.66 12.44
CA TYR A 158 0.40 9.08 12.12
C TYR A 158 1.66 9.93 12.36
N PRO A 159 2.34 9.87 13.53
CA PRO A 159 3.63 10.55 13.70
C PRO A 159 4.71 10.03 12.74
N ALA A 160 4.76 8.73 12.45
CA ALA A 160 5.71 8.17 11.47
C ALA A 160 5.47 8.74 10.07
N MET A 161 4.22 8.84 9.65
CA MET A 161 3.84 9.46 8.37
C MET A 161 4.27 10.93 8.30
N LYS A 162 4.06 11.72 9.36
CA LYS A 162 4.51 13.11 9.42
C LYS A 162 6.03 13.27 9.41
N ALA A 163 6.75 12.28 9.93
CA ALA A 163 8.21 12.25 9.94
C ALA A 163 8.80 11.69 8.63
N ASN A 164 7.97 11.20 7.70
CA ASN A 164 8.42 10.62 6.44
C ASN A 164 9.29 11.63 5.66
N PRO A 165 10.52 11.27 5.27
CA PRO A 165 11.39 12.14 4.47
C PRO A 165 10.76 12.62 3.17
N LEU A 166 9.84 11.85 2.59
CA LEU A 166 9.12 12.19 1.35
C LEU A 166 8.18 13.40 1.54
N GLU A 167 7.62 13.62 2.73
CA GLU A 167 6.76 14.78 3.01
C GLU A 167 7.54 16.10 2.98
N ARG A 168 8.83 16.07 3.33
CA ARG A 168 9.70 17.26 3.30
C ARG A 168 10.02 17.71 1.86
N ARG A 169 10.04 16.80 0.90
CA ARG A 169 10.28 17.09 -0.52
C ARG A 169 9.13 17.90 -1.14
N VAL A 170 7.88 17.64 -0.75
CA VAL A 170 6.69 18.39 -1.19
C VAL A 170 6.75 19.87 -0.77
N ILE A 171 7.30 20.15 0.42
CA ILE A 171 7.40 21.49 0.98
C ILE A 171 8.49 22.32 0.26
N SER A 172 9.56 21.68 -0.18
CA SER A 172 10.69 22.32 -0.86
C SER A 172 10.42 22.64 -2.34
N SER A 173 9.35 22.13 -2.91
CA SER A 173 8.98 22.30 -4.34
C SER A 173 7.96 23.42 -4.57
N LYS A 174 7.59 24.15 -3.52
CA LYS A 174 6.73 25.36 -3.54
C LYS A 174 7.53 26.60 -3.23
#